data_a7d67f8e5ff9a7c35c1102fd7e0db5fa
#
_entry.id   a7d67f8e5ff9a7c35c1102fd7e0db5fa
#
_cell.length_a   1.000
_cell.length_b   1.000
_cell.length_c   1.000
_cell.angle_alpha   90.00
_cell.angle_beta   90.00
_cell.angle_gamma   90.00
#
_symmetry.space_group_name_H-M   'P 1'
#
loop_
_entity.id
_entity.type
_entity.pdbx_description
1 polymer ?
#
loop_
_entity_poly.entity_id
_entity_poly.type
_entity_poly.pdbx_seq_one_letter_code
_entity_poly.pdbx_strand_id
1 'polypeptide(L)'
;LVLFPKDMLADAVMFIQLAKVGAMGLTFAYYLRKTRNTSDMQTVVFSMMYALCAYSIVNLVNPMWLDAMVFLPLLVLGIESMIRQKKFILYTVSLIAVFVTNYYMGYMCAIFTFIYYLYYYFLVRGELPQNEKAKTGSRLSRTLHSRGFETFMRFAVFTIVALLASAFMLLCAWYSLQFGKTEFATTDYSPNLRFDFLDIF
;
A
#
# COMPACT_ATOMS: atom_id res chain seq x y z
N LEU A 1 -4.49 -12.88 18.61
CA LEU A 1 -5.64 -12.93 19.53
C LEU A 1 -5.92 -14.36 20.04
N VAL A 2 -5.73 -15.39 19.22
CA VAL A 2 -5.97 -16.80 19.59
C VAL A 2 -5.11 -17.29 20.78
N LEU A 3 -3.96 -16.64 21.00
CA LEU A 3 -3.02 -17.00 22.07
C LEU A 3 -3.37 -16.38 23.44
N PHE A 4 -4.35 -15.49 23.49
CA PHE A 4 -4.72 -14.80 24.74
C PHE A 4 -5.97 -15.40 25.37
N PRO A 5 -6.04 -15.51 26.73
CA PRO A 5 -7.25 -15.88 27.45
C PRO A 5 -8.40 -14.92 27.14
N LYS A 6 -9.64 -15.42 27.21
CA LYS A 6 -10.84 -14.62 26.88
C LYS A 6 -10.98 -13.34 27.71
N ASP A 7 -10.55 -13.38 28.96
CA ASP A 7 -10.62 -12.25 29.90
C ASP A 7 -9.63 -11.12 29.57
N MET A 8 -8.53 -11.42 28.83
CA MET A 8 -7.50 -10.44 28.44
C MET A 8 -7.64 -10.00 26.96
N LEU A 9 -8.73 -10.34 26.31
CA LEU A 9 -8.89 -10.07 24.88
C LEU A 9 -8.92 -8.56 24.56
N ALA A 10 -9.55 -7.76 25.42
CA ALA A 10 -9.61 -6.30 25.26
C ALA A 10 -8.22 -5.65 25.37
N ASP A 11 -7.44 -6.08 26.36
CA ASP A 11 -6.07 -5.60 26.57
C ASP A 11 -5.14 -5.99 25.42
N ALA A 12 -5.30 -7.22 24.91
CA ALA A 12 -4.56 -7.71 23.75
C ALA A 12 -4.86 -6.89 22.48
N VAL A 13 -6.12 -6.51 22.25
CA VAL A 13 -6.50 -5.64 21.12
C VAL A 13 -5.86 -4.26 21.25
N MET A 14 -5.93 -3.66 22.43
CA MET A 14 -5.30 -2.35 22.70
C MET A 14 -3.78 -2.40 22.49
N PHE A 15 -3.13 -3.46 22.96
CA PHE A 15 -1.70 -3.64 22.75
C PHE A 15 -1.32 -3.74 21.27
N ILE A 16 -2.11 -4.51 20.48
CA ILE A 16 -1.89 -4.65 19.04
C ILE A 16 -2.07 -3.30 18.33
N GLN A 17 -3.06 -2.50 18.72
CA GLN A 17 -3.29 -1.17 18.15
C GLN A 17 -2.10 -0.24 18.43
N LEU A 18 -1.61 -0.19 19.67
CA LEU A 18 -0.44 0.59 20.04
C LEU A 18 0.82 0.13 19.31
N ALA A 19 1.02 -1.18 19.19
CA ALA A 19 2.13 -1.75 18.43
C ALA A 19 2.09 -1.34 16.94
N LYS A 20 0.90 -1.33 16.33
CA LYS A 20 0.73 -0.88 14.94
C LYS A 20 1.04 0.62 14.79
N VAL A 21 0.56 1.46 15.69
CA VAL A 21 0.87 2.91 15.68
C VAL A 21 2.39 3.12 15.84
N GLY A 22 3.04 2.40 16.75
CA GLY A 22 4.50 2.42 16.87
C GLY A 22 5.22 1.96 15.60
N ALA A 23 4.74 0.88 14.98
CA ALA A 23 5.28 0.37 13.72
C ALA A 23 5.15 1.38 12.57
N MET A 24 4.02 2.11 12.46
CA MET A 24 3.86 3.19 11.47
C MET A 24 4.92 4.28 11.63
N GLY A 25 5.17 4.73 12.88
CA GLY A 25 6.23 5.71 13.17
C GLY A 25 7.61 5.19 12.79
N LEU A 26 7.92 3.94 13.13
CA LEU A 26 9.22 3.32 12.82
C LEU A 26 9.46 3.16 11.31
N THR A 27 8.48 2.69 10.56
CA THR A 27 8.62 2.51 9.10
C THR A 27 8.78 3.84 8.39
N PHE A 28 8.07 4.87 8.84
CA PHE A 28 8.21 6.22 8.28
C PHE A 28 9.54 6.86 8.66
N ALA A 29 10.02 6.68 9.90
CA ALA A 29 11.36 7.12 10.32
C ALA A 29 12.45 6.46 9.47
N TYR A 30 12.33 5.16 9.22
CA TYR A 30 13.25 4.43 8.35
C TYR A 30 13.25 4.99 6.93
N TYR A 31 12.07 5.27 6.37
CA TYR A 31 11.93 5.90 5.06
C TYR A 31 12.64 7.27 5.00
N LEU A 32 12.38 8.14 5.96
CA LEU A 32 12.98 9.48 6.01
C LEU A 32 14.50 9.44 6.10
N ARG A 33 15.06 8.61 6.98
CA ARG A 33 16.51 8.46 7.11
C ARG A 33 17.18 7.94 5.83
N LYS A 34 16.48 7.03 5.14
CA LYS A 34 17.03 6.41 3.92
C LYS A 34 16.97 7.33 2.70
N THR A 35 15.97 8.21 2.63
CA THR A 35 15.65 8.99 1.43
C THR A 35 16.01 10.46 1.55
N ARG A 36 15.82 11.05 2.73
CA ARG A 36 15.89 12.52 2.91
C ARG A 36 17.09 13.00 3.71
N ASN A 37 17.88 12.10 4.28
CA ASN A 37 19.02 12.45 5.14
C ASN A 37 18.64 13.51 6.22
N THR A 38 17.48 13.34 6.84
CA THR A 38 16.93 14.25 7.85
C THR A 38 17.69 14.15 9.16
N SER A 39 17.74 15.24 9.93
CA SER A 39 18.29 15.22 11.30
C SER A 39 17.42 14.33 12.21
N ASP A 40 18.00 13.85 13.31
CA ASP A 40 17.28 12.95 14.23
C ASP A 40 16.01 13.57 14.78
N MET A 41 16.05 14.85 15.16
CA MET A 41 14.88 15.58 15.66
C MET A 41 13.76 15.69 14.61
N GLN A 42 14.11 16.05 13.37
CA GLN A 42 13.13 16.13 12.28
C GLN A 42 12.51 14.76 11.99
N THR A 43 13.34 13.71 12.01
CA THR A 43 12.85 12.34 11.78
C THR A 43 11.83 11.94 12.84
N VAL A 44 12.09 12.23 14.12
CA VAL A 44 11.16 11.92 15.22
C VAL A 44 9.86 12.68 15.06
N VAL A 45 9.92 14.00 14.85
CA VAL A 45 8.73 14.86 14.74
C VAL A 45 7.85 14.39 13.57
N PHE A 46 8.40 14.24 12.37
CA PHE A 46 7.62 13.82 11.21
C PHE A 46 7.06 12.40 11.34
N SER A 47 7.80 11.51 12.00
CA SER A 47 7.33 10.14 12.23
C SER A 47 6.18 10.09 13.23
N MET A 48 6.21 10.93 14.26
CA MET A 48 5.10 11.09 15.19
C MET A 48 3.86 11.69 14.49
N MET A 49 4.05 12.71 13.66
CA MET A 49 2.95 13.31 12.87
C MET A 49 2.30 12.28 11.93
N TYR A 50 3.11 11.42 11.29
CA TYR A 50 2.61 10.35 10.45
C TYR A 50 1.83 9.30 11.24
N ALA A 51 2.40 8.83 12.37
CA ALA A 51 1.79 7.79 13.20
C ALA A 51 0.47 8.27 13.86
N LEU A 52 0.40 9.53 14.24
CA LEU A 52 -0.75 10.13 14.93
C LEU A 52 -1.63 10.98 13.99
N CYS A 53 -1.58 10.73 12.68
CA CYS A 53 -2.44 11.44 11.74
C CYS A 53 -3.93 11.09 11.98
N ALA A 54 -4.83 11.94 11.52
CA ALA A 54 -6.27 11.76 11.69
C ALA A 54 -6.77 10.40 11.21
N TYR A 55 -6.23 9.90 10.10
CA TYR A 55 -6.57 8.58 9.58
C TYR A 55 -6.26 7.47 10.60
N SER A 56 -5.10 7.51 11.23
CA SER A 56 -4.68 6.52 12.22
C SER A 56 -5.59 6.53 13.43
N ILE A 57 -5.94 7.71 13.94
CA ILE A 57 -6.79 7.88 15.11
C ILE A 57 -8.21 7.38 14.85
N VAL A 58 -8.80 7.77 13.72
CA VAL A 58 -10.17 7.35 13.35
C VAL A 58 -10.26 5.83 13.15
N ASN A 59 -9.21 5.22 12.58
CA ASN A 59 -9.19 3.79 12.27
C ASN A 59 -8.61 2.91 13.40
N LEU A 60 -8.38 3.44 14.60
CA LEU A 60 -8.00 2.61 15.75
C LEU A 60 -9.05 1.53 16.05
N VAL A 61 -10.33 1.82 15.82
CA VAL A 61 -11.42 0.84 16.00
C VAL A 61 -11.31 -0.33 15.00
N ASN A 62 -10.74 -0.08 13.81
CA ASN A 62 -10.55 -1.08 12.76
C ASN A 62 -9.06 -1.33 12.48
N PRO A 63 -8.38 -2.11 13.34
CA PRO A 63 -6.93 -2.27 13.26
C PRO A 63 -6.42 -2.88 11.94
N MET A 64 -7.27 -3.56 11.17
CA MET A 64 -6.90 -4.10 9.86
C MET A 64 -6.59 -3.01 8.80
N TRP A 65 -7.11 -1.79 9.00
CA TRP A 65 -6.86 -0.67 8.09
C TRP A 65 -5.51 0.01 8.36
N LEU A 66 -5.00 -0.13 9.59
CA LEU A 66 -3.70 0.43 10.00
C LEU A 66 -2.52 -0.30 9.37
N ASP A 67 -2.69 -1.56 8.97
CA ASP A 67 -1.61 -2.35 8.36
C ASP A 67 -1.10 -1.72 7.06
N ALA A 68 -1.99 -1.17 6.25
CA ALA A 68 -1.60 -0.46 5.04
C ALA A 68 -0.70 0.74 5.34
N MET A 69 -0.98 1.49 6.42
CA MET A 69 -0.15 2.62 6.86
C MET A 69 1.23 2.20 7.34
N VAL A 70 1.36 0.99 7.93
CA VAL A 70 2.67 0.44 8.30
C VAL A 70 3.52 0.16 7.06
N PHE A 71 2.93 -0.42 6.01
CA PHE A 71 3.67 -0.84 4.82
C PHE A 71 3.83 0.26 3.76
N LEU A 72 3.01 1.32 3.79
CA LEU A 72 3.04 2.38 2.78
C LEU A 72 4.41 3.06 2.65
N PRO A 73 5.12 3.46 3.73
CA PRO A 73 6.45 4.04 3.61
C PRO A 73 7.48 3.07 3.03
N LEU A 74 7.33 1.76 3.30
CA LEU A 74 8.21 0.73 2.75
C LEU A 74 7.93 0.48 1.26
N LEU A 75 6.67 0.56 0.82
CA LEU A 75 6.31 0.52 -0.60
C LEU A 75 6.93 1.68 -1.37
N VAL A 76 6.81 2.90 -0.85
CA VAL A 76 7.40 4.10 -1.45
C VAL A 76 8.91 3.97 -1.55
N LEU A 77 9.58 3.58 -0.44
CA LEU A 77 11.02 3.33 -0.42
C LEU A 77 11.43 2.22 -1.40
N GLY A 78 10.61 1.19 -1.52
CA GLY A 78 10.81 0.08 -2.46
C GLY A 78 10.81 0.54 -3.91
N ILE A 79 9.85 1.41 -4.30
CA ILE A 79 9.78 2.00 -5.65
C ILE A 79 10.99 2.89 -5.92
N GLU A 80 11.36 3.77 -4.99
CA GLU A 80 12.53 4.64 -5.14
C GLU A 80 13.82 3.83 -5.28
N SER A 81 13.98 2.77 -4.46
CA SER A 81 15.12 1.86 -4.54
C SER A 81 15.17 1.06 -5.83
N MET A 82 14.01 0.68 -6.37
CA MET A 82 13.90 -0.03 -7.64
C MET A 82 14.33 0.87 -8.81
N ILE A 83 13.91 2.12 -8.83
CA ILE A 83 14.23 3.08 -9.89
C ILE A 83 15.72 3.49 -9.82
N ARG A 84 16.24 3.82 -8.63
CA ARG A 84 17.63 4.30 -8.44
C ARG A 84 18.66 3.17 -8.39
N GLN A 85 18.38 2.12 -7.60
CA GLN A 85 19.36 1.08 -7.23
C GLN A 85 19.08 -0.28 -7.89
N LYS A 86 17.99 -0.43 -8.65
CA LYS A 86 17.52 -1.69 -9.24
C LYS A 86 17.19 -2.78 -8.21
N LYS A 87 16.93 -2.41 -6.95
CA LYS A 87 16.54 -3.33 -5.87
C LYS A 87 15.01 -3.44 -5.81
N PHE A 88 14.48 -4.65 -5.90
CA PHE A 88 13.04 -4.91 -6.02
C PHE A 88 12.44 -5.63 -4.80
N ILE A 89 13.28 -6.26 -3.96
CA ILE A 89 12.82 -7.13 -2.87
C ILE A 89 11.90 -6.39 -1.90
N LEU A 90 12.30 -5.19 -1.46
CA LEU A 90 11.54 -4.41 -0.49
C LEU A 90 10.14 -4.07 -1.02
N TYR A 91 10.03 -3.64 -2.28
CA TYR A 91 8.76 -3.36 -2.92
C TYR A 91 7.86 -4.59 -2.97
N THR A 92 8.40 -5.72 -3.46
CA THR A 92 7.64 -6.96 -3.63
C THR A 92 7.14 -7.50 -2.29
N VAL A 93 8.01 -7.57 -1.28
CA VAL A 93 7.65 -8.08 0.05
C VAL A 93 6.61 -7.17 0.72
N SER A 94 6.78 -5.85 0.64
CA SER A 94 5.82 -4.92 1.22
C SER A 94 4.46 -5.00 0.54
N LEU A 95 4.42 -5.17 -0.79
CA LEU A 95 3.18 -5.30 -1.54
C LEU A 95 2.45 -6.61 -1.20
N ILE A 96 3.18 -7.74 -1.09
CA ILE A 96 2.63 -9.02 -0.63
C ILE A 96 2.02 -8.85 0.76
N ALA A 97 2.76 -8.23 1.69
CA ALA A 97 2.30 -8.03 3.06
C ALA A 97 0.99 -7.23 3.12
N VAL A 98 0.85 -6.16 2.33
CA VAL A 98 -0.39 -5.38 2.29
C VAL A 98 -1.56 -6.21 1.75
N PHE A 99 -1.37 -6.99 0.67
CA PHE A 99 -2.43 -7.83 0.11
C PHE A 99 -2.85 -8.96 1.06
N VAL A 100 -1.89 -9.54 1.79
CA VAL A 100 -2.17 -10.62 2.75
C VAL A 100 -2.91 -10.10 3.98
N THR A 101 -2.58 -8.90 4.45
CA THR A 101 -3.23 -8.30 5.62
C THR A 101 -4.64 -7.77 5.29
N ASN A 102 -4.81 -7.13 4.12
CA ASN A 102 -6.10 -6.61 3.70
C ASN A 102 -6.12 -6.43 2.16
N TYR A 103 -6.89 -7.28 1.47
CA TYR A 103 -6.99 -7.24 0.01
C TYR A 103 -7.51 -5.90 -0.53
N TYR A 104 -8.48 -5.28 0.17
CA TYR A 104 -9.08 -4.01 -0.25
C TYR A 104 -8.06 -2.86 -0.19
N MET A 105 -7.35 -2.74 0.94
CA MET A 105 -6.27 -1.75 1.09
C MET A 105 -5.09 -2.07 0.16
N GLY A 106 -4.82 -3.36 -0.09
CA GLY A 106 -3.83 -3.81 -1.05
C GLY A 106 -4.10 -3.29 -2.45
N TYR A 107 -5.36 -3.35 -2.90
CA TYR A 107 -5.78 -2.82 -4.18
C TYR A 107 -5.58 -1.29 -4.28
N MET A 108 -5.99 -0.54 -3.26
CA MET A 108 -5.76 0.91 -3.21
C MET A 108 -4.27 1.26 -3.21
N CYS A 109 -3.46 0.54 -2.43
CA CYS A 109 -2.01 0.71 -2.42
C CYS A 109 -1.39 0.37 -3.78
N ALA A 110 -1.87 -0.64 -4.50
CA ALA A 110 -1.38 -0.98 -5.84
C ALA A 110 -1.64 0.14 -6.85
N ILE A 111 -2.82 0.75 -6.84
CA ILE A 111 -3.13 1.92 -7.68
C ILE A 111 -2.21 3.10 -7.30
N PHE A 112 -2.08 3.38 -6.01
CA PHE A 112 -1.19 4.44 -5.52
C PHE A 112 0.26 4.21 -5.95
N THR A 113 0.78 2.98 -5.83
CA THR A 113 2.16 2.65 -6.21
C THR A 113 2.40 2.82 -7.71
N PHE A 114 1.40 2.53 -8.54
CA PHE A 114 1.49 2.78 -9.99
C PHE A 114 1.59 4.28 -10.30
N ILE A 115 0.72 5.10 -9.70
CA ILE A 115 0.74 6.57 -9.87
C ILE A 115 2.06 7.14 -9.33
N TYR A 116 2.49 6.69 -8.15
CA TYR A 116 3.75 7.14 -7.54
C TYR A 116 4.96 6.72 -8.37
N TYR A 117 4.97 5.51 -8.94
CA TYR A 117 6.02 5.06 -9.85
C TYR A 117 6.17 6.00 -11.04
N LEU A 118 5.07 6.37 -11.71
CA LEU A 118 5.07 7.31 -12.83
C LEU A 118 5.61 8.67 -12.39
N TYR A 119 5.08 9.24 -11.32
CA TYR A 119 5.52 10.52 -10.78
C TYR A 119 7.01 10.53 -10.48
N TYR A 120 7.49 9.56 -9.72
CA TYR A 120 8.89 9.50 -9.32
C TYR A 120 9.83 9.21 -10.48
N TYR A 121 9.42 8.38 -11.43
CA TYR A 121 10.19 8.12 -12.64
C TYR A 121 10.38 9.39 -13.47
N PHE A 122 9.32 10.18 -13.68
CA PHE A 122 9.43 11.45 -14.42
C PHE A 122 10.29 12.47 -13.69
N LEU A 123 10.21 12.53 -12.35
CA LEU A 123 11.02 13.43 -11.52
C LEU A 123 12.52 13.12 -11.66
N VAL A 124 12.89 11.85 -11.62
CA VAL A 124 14.29 11.42 -11.55
C VAL A 124 14.87 11.08 -12.94
N ARG A 125 14.05 11.06 -13.98
CA ARG A 125 14.45 10.68 -15.34
C ARG A 125 15.71 11.38 -15.84
N GLY A 126 15.89 12.67 -15.55
CA GLY A 126 17.05 13.46 -15.96
C GLY A 126 18.35 13.10 -15.24
N GLU A 127 18.25 12.56 -14.02
CA GLU A 127 19.39 12.18 -13.19
C GLU A 127 19.87 10.74 -13.45
N LEU A 128 19.05 9.92 -14.13
CA LEU A 128 19.37 8.52 -14.36
C LEU A 128 20.41 8.38 -15.50
N PRO A 129 21.53 7.63 -15.27
CA PRO A 129 22.51 7.39 -16.32
C PRO A 129 21.87 6.66 -17.50
N GLN A 130 22.05 7.18 -18.69
CA GLN A 130 21.52 6.59 -19.91
C GLN A 130 22.22 5.28 -20.24
N ASN A 131 21.47 4.32 -20.76
CA ASN A 131 22.02 3.03 -21.15
C ASN A 131 22.74 3.18 -22.51
N GLU A 132 24.06 2.97 -22.56
CA GLU A 132 24.86 3.12 -23.79
C GLU A 132 24.40 2.19 -24.92
N LYS A 133 23.87 1.00 -24.57
CA LYS A 133 23.31 0.05 -25.54
C LYS A 133 22.07 0.59 -26.30
N ALA A 134 21.38 1.57 -25.72
CA ALA A 134 20.25 2.21 -26.39
C ALA A 134 20.65 3.18 -27.51
N LYS A 135 21.94 3.57 -27.61
CA LYS A 135 22.40 4.52 -28.60
C LYS A 135 22.68 3.90 -29.97
N THR A 136 22.96 2.60 -30.07
CA THR A 136 23.54 1.95 -31.26
C THR A 136 22.58 1.00 -32.00
N GLY A 137 21.29 0.92 -31.68
CA GLY A 137 20.35 -0.04 -32.27
C GLY A 137 19.25 0.56 -33.14
N SER A 138 18.47 -0.32 -33.81
CA SER A 138 17.24 0.05 -34.53
C SER A 138 16.24 0.74 -33.61
N ARG A 139 15.21 1.43 -34.15
CA ARG A 139 14.21 2.12 -33.32
C ARG A 139 13.58 1.20 -32.25
N LEU A 140 13.26 -0.02 -32.62
CA LEU A 140 12.67 -1.02 -31.71
C LEU A 140 13.67 -1.46 -30.63
N SER A 141 14.94 -1.73 -31.02
CA SER A 141 16.01 -2.04 -30.08
C SER A 141 16.30 -0.90 -29.13
N ARG A 142 16.27 0.36 -29.62
CA ARG A 142 16.45 1.56 -28.79
C ARG A 142 15.35 1.71 -27.73
N THR A 143 14.09 1.42 -28.07
CA THR A 143 12.98 1.49 -27.12
C THR A 143 13.06 0.36 -26.09
N LEU A 144 13.33 -0.86 -26.52
CA LEU A 144 13.46 -2.03 -25.63
C LEU A 144 14.64 -1.93 -24.66
N HIS A 145 15.75 -1.30 -25.08
CA HIS A 145 16.94 -1.09 -24.24
C HIS A 145 16.93 0.27 -23.53
N SER A 146 15.86 1.07 -23.67
CA SER A 146 15.73 2.29 -22.90
C SER A 146 15.58 1.95 -21.42
N ARG A 147 16.30 2.67 -20.55
CA ARG A 147 16.23 2.44 -19.10
C ARG A 147 14.80 2.57 -18.53
N GLY A 148 13.99 3.40 -19.17
CA GLY A 148 12.59 3.57 -18.82
C GLY A 148 11.79 2.29 -19.02
N PHE A 149 11.95 1.64 -20.15
CA PHE A 149 11.28 0.40 -20.46
C PHE A 149 11.75 -0.75 -19.54
N GLU A 150 13.06 -0.87 -19.32
CA GLU A 150 13.61 -1.86 -18.38
C GLU A 150 13.04 -1.67 -16.94
N THR A 151 13.00 -0.43 -16.47
CA THR A 151 12.49 -0.13 -15.13
C THR A 151 11.00 -0.40 -15.03
N PHE A 152 10.24 -0.04 -16.07
CA PHE A 152 8.80 -0.33 -16.15
C PHE A 152 8.52 -1.84 -16.19
N MET A 153 9.26 -2.60 -17.00
CA MET A 153 9.13 -4.06 -17.06
C MET A 153 9.44 -4.71 -15.71
N ARG A 154 10.45 -4.23 -15.00
CA ARG A 154 10.73 -4.70 -13.63
C ARG A 154 9.57 -4.39 -12.68
N PHE A 155 9.07 -3.15 -12.70
CA PHE A 155 7.91 -2.79 -11.89
C PHE A 155 6.72 -3.71 -12.18
N ALA A 156 6.38 -3.91 -13.47
CA ALA A 156 5.27 -4.78 -13.87
C ALA A 156 5.48 -6.25 -13.44
N VAL A 157 6.66 -6.81 -13.70
CA VAL A 157 6.98 -8.21 -13.35
C VAL A 157 6.89 -8.41 -11.83
N PHE A 158 7.50 -7.55 -11.02
CA PHE A 158 7.48 -7.72 -9.57
C PHE A 158 6.12 -7.42 -8.94
N THR A 159 5.32 -6.55 -9.55
CA THR A 159 3.91 -6.38 -9.18
C THR A 159 3.11 -7.66 -9.46
N ILE A 160 3.29 -8.27 -10.64
CA ILE A 160 2.63 -9.55 -10.98
C ILE A 160 3.08 -10.66 -10.03
N VAL A 161 4.37 -10.75 -9.72
CA VAL A 161 4.89 -11.72 -8.74
C VAL A 161 4.24 -11.51 -7.37
N ALA A 162 4.11 -10.28 -6.91
CA ALA A 162 3.44 -9.98 -5.65
C ALA A 162 1.95 -10.37 -5.66
N LEU A 163 1.24 -10.10 -6.75
CA LEU A 163 -0.16 -10.51 -6.94
C LEU A 163 -0.32 -12.02 -6.95
N LEU A 164 0.56 -12.75 -7.67
CA LEU A 164 0.54 -14.20 -7.70
C LEU A 164 0.85 -14.81 -6.32
N ALA A 165 1.82 -14.27 -5.60
CA ALA A 165 2.13 -14.71 -4.25
C ALA A 165 0.97 -14.48 -3.26
N SER A 166 0.16 -13.44 -3.48
CA SER A 166 -1.03 -13.13 -2.68
C SER A 166 -2.32 -13.73 -3.25
N ALA A 167 -2.23 -14.53 -4.33
CA ALA A 167 -3.39 -15.02 -5.08
C ALA A 167 -4.35 -15.83 -4.20
N PHE A 168 -3.85 -16.56 -3.21
CA PHE A 168 -4.70 -17.33 -2.30
C PHE A 168 -5.69 -16.43 -1.54
N MET A 169 -5.27 -15.26 -1.07
CA MET A 169 -6.16 -14.29 -0.41
C MET A 169 -7.08 -13.60 -1.41
N LEU A 170 -6.56 -13.24 -2.59
CA LEU A 170 -7.33 -12.58 -3.64
C LEU A 170 -8.42 -13.50 -4.20
N LEU A 171 -8.15 -14.80 -4.39
CA LEU A 171 -9.14 -15.77 -4.85
C LEU A 171 -10.24 -16.01 -3.83
N CYS A 172 -9.88 -16.14 -2.53
CA CYS A 172 -10.87 -16.26 -1.46
C CYS A 172 -11.77 -15.02 -1.39
N ALA A 173 -11.19 -13.82 -1.51
CA ALA A 173 -11.94 -12.56 -1.54
C ALA A 173 -12.85 -12.47 -2.77
N TRP A 174 -12.34 -12.81 -3.94
CA TRP A 174 -13.11 -12.85 -5.19
C TRP A 174 -14.30 -13.79 -5.10
N TYR A 175 -14.07 -15.02 -4.63
CA TYR A 175 -15.13 -16.01 -4.41
C TYR A 175 -16.20 -15.49 -3.45
N SER A 176 -15.79 -14.95 -2.30
CA SER A 176 -16.71 -14.37 -1.32
C SER A 176 -17.55 -13.22 -1.88
N LEU A 177 -16.95 -12.36 -2.72
CA LEU A 177 -17.67 -11.26 -3.35
C LEU A 177 -18.70 -11.71 -4.39
N GLN A 178 -18.48 -12.84 -5.07
CA GLN A 178 -19.44 -13.37 -6.02
C GLN A 178 -20.70 -13.92 -5.33
N PHE A 179 -20.55 -14.59 -4.19
CA PHE A 179 -21.69 -15.16 -3.47
C PHE A 179 -22.43 -14.13 -2.61
N GLY A 180 -21.73 -13.14 -2.03
CA GLY A 180 -22.37 -12.14 -1.18
C GLY A 180 -23.13 -11.05 -1.93
N LYS A 181 -22.87 -10.83 -3.21
CA LYS A 181 -23.53 -9.77 -4.00
C LYS A 181 -24.90 -10.18 -4.56
N THR A 182 -25.16 -11.45 -4.73
CA THR A 182 -26.43 -11.93 -5.27
C THR A 182 -27.60 -11.72 -4.32
N GLU A 183 -27.38 -11.73 -3.02
CA GLU A 183 -28.42 -11.42 -2.02
C GLU A 183 -28.71 -9.91 -1.89
N PHE A 184 -27.69 -9.05 -2.12
CA PHE A 184 -27.88 -7.59 -2.09
C PHE A 184 -28.46 -7.01 -3.40
N ALA A 185 -28.40 -7.75 -4.50
CA ALA A 185 -28.93 -7.30 -5.80
C ALA A 185 -30.47 -7.31 -5.87
N THR A 186 -31.13 -7.94 -4.89
CA THR A 186 -32.60 -7.95 -4.76
C THR A 186 -33.12 -6.89 -3.79
N THR A 187 -32.25 -6.08 -3.20
CA THR A 187 -32.69 -4.93 -2.42
C THR A 187 -33.23 -3.88 -3.37
N ASP A 188 -34.53 -3.74 -3.37
CA ASP A 188 -35.25 -2.69 -4.09
C ASP A 188 -34.81 -1.34 -3.53
N TYR A 189 -33.98 -0.63 -4.30
CA TYR A 189 -33.53 0.73 -3.99
C TYR A 189 -34.60 1.78 -4.32
N SER A 190 -35.86 1.40 -4.36
CA SER A 190 -36.93 2.39 -4.39
C SER A 190 -36.80 3.25 -3.12
N PRO A 191 -36.75 4.57 -3.22
CA PRO A 191 -36.68 5.46 -2.06
C PRO A 191 -38.01 5.41 -1.33
N ASN A 192 -38.26 4.36 -0.58
CA ASN A 192 -39.33 4.33 0.41
C ASN A 192 -38.86 5.23 1.56
N LEU A 193 -39.32 6.44 1.56
CA LEU A 193 -39.28 7.33 2.71
C LEU A 193 -40.01 6.60 3.85
N ARG A 194 -39.25 5.96 4.73
CA ARG A 194 -39.75 5.30 5.95
C ARG A 194 -40.24 6.25 7.01
N PHE A 195 -40.24 7.54 6.74
CA PHE A 195 -40.76 8.59 7.61
C PHE A 195 -41.86 9.33 6.86
N ASP A 196 -43.09 9.14 7.27
CA ASP A 196 -44.15 10.07 6.92
C ASP A 196 -43.83 11.39 7.62
N PHE A 197 -43.67 12.45 6.80
CA PHE A 197 -43.42 13.82 7.32
C PHE A 197 -44.53 14.29 8.26
N LEU A 198 -45.68 13.62 8.24
CA LEU A 198 -46.85 13.94 9.07
C LEU A 198 -46.79 13.32 10.47
N ASP A 199 -45.91 12.35 10.73
CA ASP A 199 -45.72 11.75 12.06
C ASP A 199 -44.80 12.58 12.98
N ILE A 200 -44.31 13.73 12.52
CA ILE A 200 -43.39 14.62 13.27
C ILE A 200 -44.15 15.82 13.88
N PHE A 201 -45.48 16.03 13.62
CA PHE A 201 -46.27 17.14 14.14
C PHE A 201 -47.45 16.65 14.97
#